data_9eb1f0fd66472fa8009470556481e786
#
_entry.id   9eb1f0fd66472fa8009470556481e786
#
_cell.length_a   1.000
_cell.length_b   1.000
_cell.length_c   1.000
_cell.angle_alpha   90.00
_cell.angle_beta   90.00
_cell.angle_gamma   90.00
#
_symmetry.space_group_name_H-M   'P 1'
#
loop_
_entity.id
_entity.type
_entity.pdbx_description
1 polymer ?
#
loop_
_entity_poly.entity_id
_entity_poly.type
_entity_poly.pdbx_seq_one_letter_code
_entity_poly.pdbx_strand_id
1 'polypeptide(L)'
;EIGQLINEHTNKCIYCINDNARIALRCGANAVHLGKEDISVSAAWEMAKEQLFPGETFYIGATANTFEDIEHAVGQGASYIGLGPFRYTETKKKLSPVLGLEGYRKIVQQCKEAGYKIPIFAIGGICLEDVTPLMETGITGIAVSGAIIHAEDPVEETHRFINEINKY
;
A
#
# COMPACT_ATOMS: atom_id res chain seq x y z
N GLU A 1 -16.24 -12.85 -8.42
CA GLU A 1 -15.36 -14.03 -8.57
C GLU A 1 -14.09 -13.93 -7.72
N ILE A 2 -13.20 -12.90 -7.90
CA ILE A 2 -11.93 -12.81 -7.13
C ILE A 2 -12.19 -12.69 -5.62
N GLY A 3 -13.10 -11.83 -5.19
CA GLY A 3 -13.45 -11.69 -3.77
C GLY A 3 -14.02 -12.99 -3.16
N GLN A 4 -14.77 -13.76 -3.91
CA GLN A 4 -15.25 -15.08 -3.49
C GLN A 4 -14.10 -16.07 -3.31
N LEU A 5 -13.17 -16.14 -4.27
CA LEU A 5 -11.98 -16.99 -4.18
C LEU A 5 -11.13 -16.66 -2.95
N ILE A 6 -10.92 -15.38 -2.67
CA ILE A 6 -10.17 -14.94 -1.48
C ILE A 6 -10.89 -15.40 -0.21
N ASN A 7 -12.20 -15.18 -0.10
CA ASN A 7 -12.97 -15.58 1.08
C ASN A 7 -13.07 -17.10 1.27
N GLU A 8 -13.06 -17.86 0.20
CA GLU A 8 -13.10 -19.34 0.24
C GLU A 8 -11.76 -19.95 0.66
N HIS A 9 -10.63 -19.30 0.32
CA HIS A 9 -9.30 -19.86 0.55
C HIS A 9 -8.59 -19.27 1.77
N THR A 10 -8.88 -18.02 2.13
CA THR A 10 -8.27 -17.37 3.29
C THR A 10 -9.07 -16.15 3.76
N ASN A 11 -9.30 -16.07 5.06
CA ASN A 11 -9.84 -14.86 5.70
C ASN A 11 -8.75 -13.89 6.19
N LYS A 12 -7.48 -14.14 5.83
CA LYS A 12 -6.33 -13.32 6.23
C LYS A 12 -5.92 -12.28 5.19
N CYS A 13 -6.41 -12.40 3.95
CA CYS A 13 -6.11 -11.44 2.89
C CYS A 13 -7.10 -10.29 2.88
N ILE A 14 -6.60 -9.08 2.75
CA ILE A 14 -7.40 -7.89 2.48
C ILE A 14 -7.50 -7.73 0.96
N TYR A 15 -8.73 -7.85 0.45
CA TYR A 15 -9.00 -7.58 -0.96
C TYR A 15 -9.07 -6.07 -1.19
N CYS A 16 -8.11 -5.54 -1.92
CA CYS A 16 -7.99 -4.11 -2.21
C CYS A 16 -8.17 -3.81 -3.70
N ILE A 17 -8.95 -2.79 -4.01
CA ILE A 17 -9.11 -2.24 -5.37
C ILE A 17 -8.29 -0.95 -5.48
N ASN A 18 -7.58 -0.78 -6.60
CA ASN A 18 -6.87 0.46 -6.87
C ASN A 18 -7.80 1.51 -7.49
N ASP A 19 -7.57 2.76 -7.16
CA ASP A 19 -8.03 4.00 -7.79
C ASP A 19 -9.55 4.26 -7.66
N ASN A 20 -10.39 3.25 -7.55
CA ASN A 20 -11.84 3.42 -7.64
C ASN A 20 -12.62 2.94 -6.43
N ALA A 21 -12.89 3.86 -5.48
CA ALA A 21 -13.63 3.57 -4.26
C ALA A 21 -15.06 3.06 -4.52
N ARG A 22 -15.74 3.55 -5.56
CA ARG A 22 -17.09 3.09 -5.90
C ARG A 22 -17.09 1.62 -6.34
N ILE A 23 -16.10 1.22 -7.14
CA ILE A 23 -15.95 -0.19 -7.53
C ILE A 23 -15.60 -1.03 -6.31
N ALA A 24 -14.67 -0.59 -5.47
CA ALA A 24 -14.28 -1.31 -4.25
C ALA A 24 -15.50 -1.62 -3.37
N LEU A 25 -16.30 -0.63 -3.06
CA LEU A 25 -17.52 -0.78 -2.26
C LEU A 25 -18.55 -1.70 -2.93
N ARG A 26 -18.81 -1.54 -4.22
CA ARG A 26 -19.80 -2.34 -4.95
C ARG A 26 -19.43 -3.81 -5.15
N CYS A 27 -18.15 -4.15 -5.19
CA CYS A 27 -17.70 -5.55 -5.32
C CYS A 27 -17.38 -6.22 -3.98
N GLY A 28 -17.63 -5.55 -2.86
CA GLY A 28 -17.38 -6.08 -1.51
C GLY A 28 -15.89 -6.22 -1.21
N ALA A 29 -15.05 -5.34 -1.76
CA ALA A 29 -13.65 -5.28 -1.39
C ALA A 29 -13.50 -4.76 0.05
N ASN A 30 -12.44 -5.19 0.72
CA ASN A 30 -12.13 -4.75 2.09
C ASN A 30 -11.39 -3.40 2.10
N ALA A 31 -10.81 -2.99 0.96
CA ALA A 31 -10.00 -1.78 0.87
C ALA A 31 -10.07 -1.13 -0.51
N VAL A 32 -9.71 0.14 -0.54
CA VAL A 32 -9.32 0.88 -1.75
C VAL A 32 -7.96 1.54 -1.53
N HIS A 33 -7.12 1.55 -2.57
CA HIS A 33 -5.88 2.34 -2.58
C HIS A 33 -6.01 3.48 -3.58
N LEU A 34 -5.80 4.70 -3.12
CA LEU A 34 -6.00 5.92 -3.90
C LEU A 34 -4.65 6.56 -4.27
N GLY A 35 -4.50 6.88 -5.54
CA GLY A 35 -3.42 7.71 -6.05
C GLY A 35 -3.69 9.20 -5.82
N LYS A 36 -2.69 10.04 -6.11
CA LYS A 36 -2.81 11.50 -5.92
C LYS A 36 -3.81 12.19 -6.86
N GLU A 37 -4.14 11.57 -7.99
CA GLU A 37 -5.07 12.11 -8.98
C GLU A 37 -6.49 11.55 -8.81
N ASP A 38 -6.69 10.62 -7.86
CA ASP A 38 -7.98 10.03 -7.54
C ASP A 38 -8.79 10.92 -6.59
N ILE A 39 -9.97 10.46 -6.22
CA ILE A 39 -10.76 11.15 -5.19
C ILE A 39 -9.98 11.21 -3.87
N SER A 40 -10.24 12.22 -3.06
CA SER A 40 -9.59 12.34 -1.76
C SER A 40 -9.98 11.20 -0.81
N VAL A 41 -9.10 10.88 0.15
CA VAL A 41 -9.37 9.89 1.20
C VAL A 41 -10.65 10.25 1.96
N SER A 42 -10.84 11.53 2.30
CA SER A 42 -12.05 11.99 2.98
C SER A 42 -13.32 11.78 2.16
N ALA A 43 -13.28 12.05 0.84
CA ALA A 43 -14.42 11.79 -0.04
C ALA A 43 -14.72 10.28 -0.16
N ALA A 44 -13.69 9.44 -0.20
CA ALA A 44 -13.88 7.99 -0.21
C ALA A 44 -14.51 7.49 1.12
N TRP A 45 -14.17 8.09 2.26
CA TRP A 45 -14.81 7.79 3.54
C TRP A 45 -16.29 8.19 3.57
N GLU A 46 -16.65 9.34 3.01
CA GLU A 46 -18.08 9.72 2.90
C GLU A 46 -18.86 8.71 2.08
N MET A 47 -18.30 8.25 0.94
CA MET A 47 -18.92 7.19 0.13
C MET A 47 -19.04 5.86 0.90
N ALA A 48 -18.03 5.50 1.68
CA ALA A 48 -18.02 4.28 2.47
C ALA A 48 -19.09 4.29 3.56
N LYS A 49 -19.25 5.42 4.27
CA LYS A 49 -20.29 5.60 5.31
C LYS A 49 -21.72 5.37 4.80
N GLU A 50 -21.99 5.68 3.52
CA GLU A 50 -23.31 5.49 2.92
C GLU A 50 -23.58 4.04 2.51
N GLN A 51 -22.57 3.19 2.39
CA GLN A 51 -22.68 1.85 1.81
C GLN A 51 -22.33 0.71 2.76
N LEU A 52 -21.51 0.98 3.79
CA LEU A 52 -21.08 -0.04 4.74
C LEU A 52 -22.14 -0.26 5.84
N PHE A 53 -22.35 -1.51 6.21
CA PHE A 53 -23.18 -1.86 7.35
C PHE A 53 -22.42 -1.68 8.67
N PRO A 54 -23.15 -1.46 9.79
CA PRO A 54 -22.52 -1.36 11.11
C PRO A 54 -21.66 -2.60 11.43
N GLY A 55 -20.39 -2.38 11.75
CA GLY A 55 -19.43 -3.43 12.08
C GLY A 55 -18.56 -3.91 10.90
N GLU A 56 -18.85 -3.49 9.69
CA GLU A 56 -17.95 -3.77 8.56
C GLU A 56 -16.68 -2.94 8.64
N THR A 57 -15.56 -3.59 8.35
CA THR A 57 -14.24 -2.93 8.31
C THR A 57 -13.86 -2.63 6.86
N PHE A 58 -13.49 -1.39 6.61
CA PHE A 58 -12.99 -0.93 5.31
C PHE A 58 -11.72 -0.12 5.50
N TYR A 59 -10.76 -0.26 4.59
CA TYR A 59 -9.50 0.44 4.64
C TYR A 59 -9.34 1.34 3.43
N ILE A 60 -8.83 2.55 3.65
CA ILE A 60 -8.51 3.48 2.57
C ILE A 60 -7.03 3.81 2.64
N GLY A 61 -6.28 3.28 1.67
CA GLY A 61 -4.86 3.59 1.50
C GLY A 61 -4.65 4.80 0.62
N ALA A 62 -3.56 5.51 0.83
CA ALA A 62 -3.16 6.67 0.03
C ALA A 62 -1.73 6.55 -0.47
N THR A 63 -1.49 6.96 -1.71
CA THR A 63 -0.14 7.11 -2.27
C THR A 63 0.53 8.37 -1.72
N ALA A 64 1.77 8.24 -1.23
CA ALA A 64 2.63 9.33 -0.85
C ALA A 64 4.01 9.24 -1.53
N ASN A 65 4.63 10.38 -1.76
CA ASN A 65 6.00 10.49 -2.29
C ASN A 65 6.88 11.37 -1.39
N THR A 66 6.28 12.13 -0.48
CA THR A 66 6.93 13.00 0.49
C THR A 66 6.32 12.86 1.87
N PHE A 67 6.95 13.46 2.87
CA PHE A 67 6.40 13.51 4.22
C PHE A 67 5.09 14.33 4.26
N GLU A 68 5.04 15.45 3.54
CA GLU A 68 3.85 16.32 3.46
C GLU A 68 2.64 15.59 2.85
N ASP A 69 2.87 14.68 1.88
CA ASP A 69 1.82 13.81 1.37
C ASP A 69 1.25 12.90 2.46
N ILE A 70 2.13 12.37 3.32
CA ILE A 70 1.72 11.53 4.46
C ILE A 70 0.90 12.35 5.46
N GLU A 71 1.37 13.54 5.83
CA GLU A 71 0.63 14.44 6.72
C GLU A 71 -0.78 14.72 6.19
N HIS A 72 -0.86 15.04 4.89
CA HIS A 72 -2.15 15.29 4.24
C HIS A 72 -3.07 14.06 4.27
N ALA A 73 -2.56 12.89 3.94
CA ALA A 73 -3.31 11.64 3.95
C ALA A 73 -3.78 11.26 5.36
N VAL A 74 -2.92 11.41 6.38
CA VAL A 74 -3.26 11.20 7.80
C VAL A 74 -4.38 12.16 8.22
N GLY A 75 -4.27 13.44 7.88
CA GLY A 75 -5.28 14.44 8.16
C GLY A 75 -6.65 14.13 7.53
N GLN A 76 -6.69 13.38 6.44
CA GLN A 76 -7.91 12.91 5.79
C GLN A 76 -8.40 11.54 6.30
N GLY A 77 -7.67 10.90 7.21
CA GLY A 77 -8.04 9.61 7.80
C GLY A 77 -7.62 8.40 6.98
N ALA A 78 -6.50 8.46 6.25
CA ALA A 78 -5.95 7.30 5.57
C ALA A 78 -5.66 6.16 6.56
N SER A 79 -5.95 4.93 6.15
CA SER A 79 -5.72 3.73 6.96
C SER A 79 -4.27 3.24 6.85
N TYR A 80 -3.63 3.47 5.72
CA TYR A 80 -2.23 3.15 5.45
C TYR A 80 -1.68 3.98 4.30
N ILE A 81 -0.37 4.00 4.16
CA ILE A 81 0.37 4.72 3.12
C ILE A 81 1.10 3.75 2.20
N GLY A 82 0.96 3.95 0.89
CA GLY A 82 1.86 3.41 -0.12
C GLY A 82 2.93 4.45 -0.45
N LEU A 83 4.11 4.32 0.14
CA LEU A 83 5.22 5.27 -0.03
C LEU A 83 6.12 4.84 -1.18
N GLY A 84 6.36 5.71 -2.15
CA GLY A 84 7.23 5.40 -3.29
C GLY A 84 7.30 6.50 -4.36
N PRO A 85 7.92 6.19 -5.50
CA PRO A 85 8.55 4.91 -5.84
C PRO A 85 9.92 4.72 -5.16
N PHE A 86 10.22 3.48 -4.77
CA PHE A 86 11.55 3.13 -4.24
C PHE A 86 12.62 3.22 -5.33
N ARG A 87 12.30 2.69 -6.52
CA ARG A 87 13.16 2.68 -7.72
C ARG A 87 12.32 3.05 -8.94
N TYR A 88 12.97 3.39 -10.03
CA TYR A 88 12.29 3.62 -11.30
C TYR A 88 11.45 2.39 -11.70
N THR A 89 10.23 2.63 -12.20
CA THR A 89 9.32 1.59 -12.68
C THR A 89 8.53 2.10 -13.88
N GLU A 90 8.33 1.27 -14.86
CA GLU A 90 7.52 1.59 -16.06
C GLU A 90 6.00 1.49 -15.81
N THR A 91 5.60 0.99 -14.64
CA THR A 91 4.19 0.72 -14.31
C THR A 91 3.34 1.99 -14.18
N LYS A 92 3.95 3.17 -13.91
CA LYS A 92 3.25 4.46 -13.85
C LYS A 92 3.77 5.43 -14.90
N LYS A 93 2.85 6.06 -15.67
CA LYS A 93 3.17 7.01 -16.74
C LYS A 93 3.77 8.34 -16.26
N LYS A 94 3.49 8.76 -15.03
CA LYS A 94 4.07 9.94 -14.38
C LYS A 94 4.80 9.48 -13.12
N LEU A 95 6.11 9.56 -13.13
CA LEU A 95 6.94 9.17 -12.00
C LEU A 95 7.22 10.38 -11.12
N SER A 96 6.91 10.24 -9.84
CA SER A 96 7.50 11.08 -8.79
C SER A 96 9.00 10.78 -8.67
N PRO A 97 9.80 11.69 -8.09
CA PRO A 97 11.20 11.41 -7.84
C PRO A 97 11.41 10.10 -7.09
N VAL A 98 12.39 9.33 -7.53
CA VAL A 98 12.78 8.07 -6.87
C VAL A 98 13.27 8.36 -5.47
N LEU A 99 12.75 7.68 -4.46
CA LEU A 99 13.11 7.89 -3.05
C LEU A 99 14.43 7.20 -2.67
N GLY A 100 14.64 5.98 -3.16
CA GLY A 100 15.76 5.16 -2.71
C GLY A 100 15.73 4.93 -1.19
N LEU A 101 16.69 4.21 -0.67
CA LEU A 101 16.73 3.85 0.75
C LEU A 101 16.85 5.08 1.68
N GLU A 102 17.64 6.08 1.29
CA GLU A 102 17.81 7.30 2.08
C GLU A 102 16.53 8.14 2.17
N GLY A 103 15.74 8.19 1.07
CA GLY A 103 14.43 8.84 1.10
C GLY A 103 13.48 8.16 2.11
N TYR A 104 13.47 6.83 2.15
CA TYR A 104 12.67 6.09 3.14
C TYR A 104 13.13 6.36 4.56
N ARG A 105 14.44 6.28 4.86
CA ARG A 105 14.99 6.59 6.19
C ARG A 105 14.57 7.97 6.68
N LYS A 106 14.72 8.97 5.80
CA LYS A 106 14.35 10.37 6.10
C LYS A 106 12.86 10.50 6.40
N ILE A 107 11.99 10.00 5.52
CA ILE A 107 10.54 10.16 5.65
C ILE A 107 10.01 9.39 6.87
N VAL A 108 10.47 8.15 7.08
CA VAL A 108 10.07 7.35 8.25
C VAL A 108 10.51 8.03 9.55
N GLN A 109 11.70 8.63 9.57
CA GLN A 109 12.16 9.38 10.74
C GLN A 109 11.28 10.62 11.00
N GLN A 110 10.91 11.37 9.97
CA GLN A 110 9.97 12.50 10.08
C GLN A 110 8.61 12.05 10.63
N CYS A 111 8.08 10.90 10.16
CA CYS A 111 6.84 10.33 10.68
C CYS A 111 6.96 9.99 12.18
N LYS A 112 8.06 9.39 12.60
CA LYS A 112 8.32 9.09 14.02
C LYS A 112 8.38 10.35 14.88
N GLU A 113 9.07 11.38 14.42
CA GLU A 113 9.19 12.69 15.10
C GLU A 113 7.84 13.40 15.21
N ALA A 114 7.00 13.31 14.18
CA ALA A 114 5.63 13.83 14.18
C ALA A 114 4.64 12.96 14.99
N GLY A 115 5.06 11.79 15.49
CA GLY A 115 4.20 10.87 16.26
C GLY A 115 3.19 10.09 15.42
N TYR A 116 3.37 10.02 14.12
CA TYR A 116 2.50 9.24 13.24
C TYR A 116 2.76 7.73 13.38
N LYS A 117 1.68 6.97 13.59
CA LYS A 117 1.71 5.50 13.72
C LYS A 117 1.05 4.80 12.55
N ILE A 118 0.82 5.52 11.46
CA ILE A 118 0.18 4.97 10.27
C ILE A 118 1.07 3.89 9.63
N PRO A 119 0.50 2.73 9.24
CA PRO A 119 1.24 1.72 8.49
C PRO A 119 1.78 2.30 7.17
N ILE A 120 3.07 2.05 6.88
CA ILE A 120 3.74 2.50 5.66
C ILE A 120 4.22 1.27 4.89
N PHE A 121 3.78 1.14 3.64
CA PHE A 121 4.23 0.10 2.73
C PHE A 121 5.08 0.71 1.63
N ALA A 122 6.30 0.18 1.46
CA ALA A 122 7.16 0.59 0.36
C ALA A 122 6.65 0.04 -0.97
N ILE A 123 6.70 0.86 -2.03
CA ILE A 123 6.22 0.47 -3.36
C ILE A 123 7.13 1.02 -4.47
N GLY A 124 7.16 0.31 -5.60
CA GLY A 124 7.77 0.77 -6.84
C GLY A 124 9.17 0.22 -7.10
N GLY A 125 9.26 -0.77 -7.98
CA GLY A 125 10.51 -1.36 -8.44
C GLY A 125 11.28 -2.15 -7.38
N ILE A 126 10.60 -2.71 -6.39
CA ILE A 126 11.20 -3.48 -5.29
C ILE A 126 11.52 -4.90 -5.76
N CYS A 127 12.74 -5.34 -5.48
CA CYS A 127 13.24 -6.70 -5.68
C CYS A 127 13.50 -7.37 -4.32
N LEU A 128 13.78 -8.69 -4.33
CA LEU A 128 13.93 -9.46 -3.10
C LEU A 128 15.06 -8.94 -2.19
N GLU A 129 16.18 -8.52 -2.79
CA GLU A 129 17.33 -7.96 -2.08
C GLU A 129 17.05 -6.62 -1.37
N ASP A 130 15.99 -5.94 -1.75
CA ASP A 130 15.59 -4.65 -1.15
C ASP A 130 14.79 -4.83 0.14
N VAL A 131 14.23 -6.02 0.41
CA VAL A 131 13.30 -6.27 1.52
C VAL A 131 13.96 -5.95 2.86
N THR A 132 15.09 -6.60 3.15
CA THR A 132 15.83 -6.38 4.40
C THR A 132 16.16 -4.91 4.65
N PRO A 133 16.87 -4.18 3.76
CA PRO A 133 17.20 -2.78 4.02
C PRO A 133 15.98 -1.86 4.12
N LEU A 134 14.88 -2.17 3.40
CA LEU A 134 13.64 -1.40 3.51
C LEU A 134 12.96 -1.64 4.86
N MET A 135 12.81 -2.89 5.30
CA MET A 135 12.21 -3.22 6.60
C MET A 135 12.99 -2.61 7.76
N GLU A 136 14.31 -2.58 7.68
CA GLU A 136 15.19 -1.94 8.68
C GLU A 136 14.96 -0.42 8.81
N THR A 137 14.34 0.25 7.83
CA THR A 137 13.94 1.67 7.98
C THR A 137 12.81 1.85 8.98
N GLY A 138 12.08 0.78 9.30
CA GLY A 138 10.93 0.78 10.19
C GLY A 138 9.60 0.98 9.48
N ILE A 139 9.51 0.70 8.17
CA ILE A 139 8.24 0.56 7.45
C ILE A 139 7.50 -0.70 7.91
N THR A 140 6.20 -0.77 7.58
CA THR A 140 5.33 -1.90 7.97
C THR A 140 5.45 -3.10 7.03
N GLY A 141 5.77 -2.85 5.76
CA GLY A 141 5.83 -3.90 4.74
C GLY A 141 6.13 -3.34 3.36
N ILE A 142 5.98 -4.20 2.35
CA ILE A 142 6.26 -3.86 0.95
C ILE A 142 5.08 -4.21 0.05
N ALA A 143 4.99 -3.55 -1.10
CA ALA A 143 4.07 -3.87 -2.18
C ALA A 143 4.87 -4.16 -3.45
N VAL A 144 4.78 -5.39 -3.94
CA VAL A 144 5.50 -5.88 -5.12
C VAL A 144 4.53 -6.37 -6.19
N SER A 145 4.92 -6.21 -7.45
CA SER A 145 4.15 -6.70 -8.59
C SER A 145 5.09 -7.32 -9.63
N GLY A 146 5.89 -6.49 -10.32
CA GLY A 146 6.74 -6.93 -11.41
C GLY A 146 7.72 -8.03 -11.02
N ALA A 147 8.32 -7.96 -9.84
CA ALA A 147 9.27 -8.95 -9.36
C ALA A 147 8.64 -10.35 -9.24
N ILE A 148 7.33 -10.42 -8.92
CA ILE A 148 6.60 -11.70 -8.84
C ILE A 148 6.07 -12.11 -10.21
N ILE A 149 5.38 -11.19 -10.92
CA ILE A 149 4.70 -11.51 -12.19
C ILE A 149 5.68 -11.94 -13.28
N HIS A 150 6.89 -11.38 -13.30
CA HIS A 150 7.92 -11.69 -14.30
C HIS A 150 8.94 -12.71 -13.84
N ALA A 151 8.79 -13.30 -12.64
CA ALA A 151 9.64 -14.39 -12.19
C ALA A 151 9.42 -15.65 -13.03
N GLU A 152 10.45 -16.48 -13.15
CA GLU A 152 10.36 -17.79 -13.82
C GLU A 152 9.34 -18.69 -13.09
N ASP A 153 9.34 -18.68 -11.76
CA ASP A 153 8.33 -19.30 -10.90
C ASP A 153 7.74 -18.24 -9.94
N PRO A 154 6.56 -17.66 -10.25
CA PRO A 154 5.92 -16.65 -9.41
C PRO A 154 5.52 -17.16 -8.02
N VAL A 155 5.22 -18.45 -7.87
CA VAL A 155 4.82 -19.05 -6.59
C VAL A 155 6.04 -19.15 -5.67
N GLU A 156 7.15 -19.68 -6.17
CA GLU A 156 8.41 -19.78 -5.42
C GLU A 156 8.93 -18.37 -5.06
N GLU A 157 8.89 -17.43 -6.01
CA GLU A 157 9.32 -16.07 -5.73
C GLU A 157 8.45 -15.40 -4.66
N THR A 158 7.12 -15.64 -4.66
CA THR A 158 6.23 -15.18 -3.59
C THR A 158 6.63 -15.76 -2.24
N HIS A 159 6.95 -17.05 -2.17
CA HIS A 159 7.42 -17.68 -0.93
C HIS A 159 8.73 -17.06 -0.43
N ARG A 160 9.65 -16.73 -1.34
CA ARG A 160 10.92 -16.06 -0.99
C ARG A 160 10.67 -14.68 -0.37
N PHE A 161 9.78 -13.88 -0.96
CA PHE A 161 9.38 -12.58 -0.39
C PHE A 161 8.74 -12.73 0.99
N ILE A 162 7.79 -13.66 1.14
CA ILE A 162 7.12 -13.91 2.44
C ILE A 162 8.14 -14.35 3.50
N ASN A 163 9.04 -15.25 3.15
CA ASN A 163 10.07 -15.73 4.08
C ASN A 163 11.03 -14.61 4.50
N GLU A 164 11.34 -13.67 3.59
CA GLU A 164 12.20 -12.54 3.92
C GLU A 164 11.51 -11.53 4.84
N ILE A 165 10.23 -11.20 4.54
CA ILE A 165 9.44 -10.26 5.35
C ILE A 165 9.20 -10.81 6.77
N ASN A 166 8.96 -12.11 6.91
CA ASN A 166 8.67 -12.75 8.20
C ASN A 166 9.85 -12.76 9.19
N LYS A 167 11.01 -12.24 8.81
CA LYS A 167 12.15 -12.05 9.71
C LYS A 167 12.00 -10.82 10.60
N TYR A 168 11.06 -9.93 10.31
CA TYR A 168 10.79 -8.64 10.94
C TYR A 168 9.40 -8.61 11.60
#